data_dfdd90a47e2ceaeaa17b221919d374d5
#
_entry.id   dfdd90a47e2ceaeaa17b221919d374d5
#
_cell.length_a   1.000
_cell.length_b   1.000
_cell.length_c   1.000
_cell.angle_alpha   90.00
_cell.angle_beta   90.00
_cell.angle_gamma   90.00
#
_symmetry.space_group_name_H-M   'P 1'
#
loop_
_entity.id
_entity.type
_entity.pdbx_description
1 polymer ?
#
loop_
_entity_poly.entity_id
_entity_poly.type
_entity_poly.pdbx_seq_one_letter_code
_entity_poly.pdbx_strand_id
1 'polypeptide(L)'
;MHYLFEVTAKPGSTIKQYAEAWVRASELIQQAPGAQGTRLHRKIGDERTALAIATWESKAARDASPASLPGAVQEIIESQAPFVEIRFIGEFEAPEWEVLPPDWQ
;
A
#
# COMPACT_ATOMS: atom_id res chain seq x y z
N MET A 1 3.77 0.64 -12.35
CA MET A 1 4.07 -0.53 -11.49
C MET A 1 3.23 -0.47 -10.23
N HIS A 2 2.70 -1.61 -9.82
CA HIS A 2 1.85 -1.69 -8.63
C HIS A 2 2.49 -2.63 -7.62
N TYR A 3 2.63 -2.15 -6.40
CA TYR A 3 3.16 -2.92 -5.28
C TYR A 3 1.99 -3.28 -4.36
N LEU A 4 1.76 -4.56 -4.16
CA LEU A 4 0.59 -5.05 -3.43
C LEU A 4 0.99 -5.83 -2.19
N PHE A 5 0.31 -5.54 -1.08
CA PHE A 5 0.40 -6.39 0.09
C PHE A 5 -0.96 -6.45 0.80
N GLU A 6 -1.15 -7.54 1.55
CA GLU A 6 -2.35 -7.73 2.36
C GLU A 6 -1.99 -7.52 3.82
N VAL A 7 -2.86 -6.84 4.55
CA VAL A 7 -2.67 -6.62 5.97
C VAL A 7 -3.87 -7.18 6.74
N THR A 8 -3.59 -7.93 7.81
CA THR A 8 -4.63 -8.49 8.68
C THR A 8 -4.39 -8.00 10.10
N ALA A 9 -5.43 -7.41 10.69
CA ALA A 9 -5.36 -6.96 12.08
C ALA A 9 -5.36 -8.16 13.02
N LYS A 10 -4.44 -8.19 13.97
CA LYS A 10 -4.40 -9.22 15.01
C LYS A 10 -5.56 -9.03 15.99
N PRO A 11 -5.93 -10.07 16.76
CA PRO A 11 -6.98 -9.94 17.78
C PRO A 11 -6.72 -8.76 18.70
N GLY A 12 -7.77 -7.94 18.93
CA GLY A 12 -7.64 -6.74 19.76
C GLY A 12 -7.25 -5.49 18.97
N SER A 13 -6.95 -5.63 17.68
CA SER A 13 -6.61 -4.51 16.80
C SER A 13 -7.62 -4.40 15.68
N THR A 14 -7.65 -3.24 15.00
CA THR A 14 -8.59 -3.01 13.90
C THR A 14 -7.85 -2.48 12.67
N ILE A 15 -8.45 -2.67 11.51
CA ILE A 15 -7.94 -2.10 10.26
C ILE A 15 -7.95 -0.57 10.34
N LYS A 16 -8.94 0.02 11.00
CA LYS A 16 -9.00 1.48 11.17
C LYS A 16 -7.78 2.02 11.90
N GLN A 17 -7.35 1.35 12.96
CA GLN A 17 -6.15 1.74 13.70
C GLN A 17 -4.91 1.67 12.81
N TYR A 18 -4.77 0.59 12.05
CA TYR A 18 -3.67 0.45 11.09
C TYR A 18 -3.73 1.54 10.02
N ALA A 19 -4.93 1.82 9.51
CA ALA A 19 -5.13 2.79 8.44
C ALA A 19 -4.63 4.19 8.83
N GLU A 20 -4.79 4.58 10.07
CA GLU A 20 -4.31 5.88 10.55
C GLU A 20 -2.78 5.98 10.43
N ALA A 21 -2.06 4.93 10.80
CA ALA A 21 -0.61 4.89 10.65
C ALA A 21 -0.22 4.78 9.17
N TRP A 22 -0.97 3.96 8.40
CA TRP A 22 -0.73 3.77 6.97
C TRP A 22 -0.85 5.09 6.20
N VAL A 23 -1.84 5.92 6.54
CA VAL A 23 -2.02 7.24 5.91
C VAL A 23 -0.79 8.12 6.17
N ARG A 24 -0.31 8.18 7.42
CA ARG A 24 0.86 9.00 7.75
C ARG A 24 2.10 8.54 6.97
N ALA A 25 2.34 7.23 6.92
CA ALA A 25 3.47 6.70 6.18
C ALA A 25 3.32 6.96 4.67
N SER A 26 2.12 6.79 4.15
CA SER A 26 1.84 6.99 2.72
C SER A 26 2.02 8.45 2.30
N GLU A 27 1.63 9.39 3.13
CA GLU A 27 1.83 10.80 2.84
C GLU A 27 3.32 11.14 2.70
N LEU A 28 4.16 10.55 3.54
CA LEU A 28 5.61 10.71 3.43
C LEU A 28 6.15 10.03 2.16
N ILE A 29 5.67 8.85 1.86
CA ILE A 29 6.08 8.10 0.66
C ILE A 29 5.75 8.87 -0.63
N GLN A 30 4.62 9.59 -0.65
CA GLN A 30 4.23 10.35 -1.83
C GLN A 30 5.14 11.53 -2.15
N GLN A 31 6.06 11.87 -1.27
CA GLN A 31 7.07 12.87 -1.55
C GLN A 31 8.23 12.33 -2.39
N ALA A 32 8.32 11.02 -2.55
CA ALA A 32 9.38 10.40 -3.34
C ALA A 32 9.11 10.57 -4.84
N PRO A 33 10.16 10.82 -5.66
CA PRO A 33 9.99 10.89 -7.11
C PRO A 33 9.42 9.59 -7.67
N GLY A 34 8.41 9.71 -8.53
CA GLY A 34 7.78 8.56 -9.17
C GLY A 34 6.64 7.92 -8.37
N ALA A 35 6.39 8.38 -7.16
CA ALA A 35 5.24 7.89 -6.38
C ALA A 35 3.94 8.42 -7.00
N GLN A 36 2.98 7.54 -7.27
CA GLN A 36 1.74 7.85 -7.97
C GLN A 36 0.48 7.48 -7.18
N GLY A 37 0.58 7.48 -5.87
CA GLY A 37 -0.56 7.24 -5.00
C GLY A 37 -0.56 5.88 -4.34
N THR A 38 -1.27 5.81 -3.23
CA THR A 38 -1.48 4.56 -2.49
C THR A 38 -2.95 4.44 -2.17
N ARG A 39 -3.43 3.20 -2.07
CA ARG A 39 -4.83 2.91 -1.75
C ARG A 39 -4.90 1.74 -0.80
N LEU A 40 -5.81 1.82 0.16
CA LEU A 40 -6.05 0.75 1.11
C LEU A 40 -7.52 0.36 1.02
N HIS A 41 -7.78 -0.90 0.68
CA HIS A 41 -9.12 -1.41 0.43
C HIS A 41 -9.50 -2.44 1.49
N ARG A 42 -10.64 -2.24 2.15
CA ARG A 42 -11.17 -3.25 3.06
C ARG A 42 -11.60 -4.48 2.26
N LYS A 43 -11.34 -5.66 2.80
CA LYS A 43 -11.80 -6.90 2.18
C LYS A 43 -13.29 -7.08 2.44
N ILE A 44 -14.05 -7.37 1.39
CA ILE A 44 -15.46 -7.70 1.53
C ILE A 44 -15.56 -9.06 2.24
N GLY A 45 -16.32 -9.10 3.31
CA GLY A 45 -16.54 -10.35 4.07
C GLY A 45 -15.52 -10.61 5.17
N ASP A 46 -14.49 -9.77 5.32
CA ASP A 46 -13.51 -9.90 6.38
C ASP A 46 -13.06 -8.52 6.84
N GLU A 47 -13.67 -8.03 7.91
CA GLU A 47 -13.40 -6.69 8.42
C GLU A 47 -12.00 -6.51 9.02
N ARG A 48 -11.27 -7.60 9.21
CA ARG A 48 -9.91 -7.57 9.78
C ARG A 48 -8.83 -7.55 8.72
N THR A 49 -9.20 -7.60 7.46
CA THR A 49 -8.24 -7.69 6.35
C THR A 49 -8.43 -6.54 5.37
N ALA A 50 -7.32 -6.04 4.86
CA ALA A 50 -7.31 -5.00 3.83
C ALA A 50 -6.20 -5.28 2.82
N LEU A 51 -6.38 -4.75 1.61
CA LEU A 51 -5.38 -4.80 0.54
C LEU A 51 -4.80 -3.43 0.33
N ALA A 52 -3.48 -3.32 0.38
CA ALA A 52 -2.77 -2.09 0.09
C ALA A 52 -2.17 -2.15 -1.31
N ILE A 53 -2.37 -1.08 -2.07
CA ILE A 53 -1.84 -0.94 -3.42
C ILE A 53 -1.08 0.37 -3.49
N ALA A 54 0.22 0.29 -3.77
CA ALA A 54 1.05 1.46 -4.02
C ALA A 54 1.39 1.48 -5.51
N THR A 55 1.15 2.61 -6.16
CA THR A 55 1.42 2.79 -7.58
C THR A 55 2.66 3.65 -7.75
N TRP A 56 3.54 3.23 -8.64
CA TRP A 56 4.79 3.91 -8.96
C TRP A 56 4.95 4.06 -10.46
N GLU A 57 5.67 5.10 -10.87
CA GLU A 57 6.00 5.31 -12.27
C GLU A 57 6.71 4.10 -12.88
N SER A 58 7.62 3.50 -12.11
CA SER A 58 8.37 2.32 -12.52
C SER A 58 8.92 1.58 -11.31
N LYS A 59 9.35 0.34 -11.52
CA LYS A 59 10.06 -0.40 -10.48
C LYS A 59 11.36 0.30 -10.09
N ALA A 60 12.05 0.89 -11.05
CA ALA A 60 13.29 1.61 -10.79
C ALA A 60 13.07 2.80 -9.86
N ALA A 61 11.97 3.56 -10.07
CA ALA A 61 11.61 4.68 -9.20
C ALA A 61 11.33 4.18 -7.79
N ARG A 62 10.59 3.10 -7.66
CA ARG A 62 10.26 2.52 -6.36
C ARG A 62 11.52 2.01 -5.66
N ASP A 63 12.40 1.34 -6.37
CA ASP A 63 13.63 0.78 -5.79
C ASP A 63 14.59 1.86 -5.33
N ALA A 64 14.59 3.01 -5.99
CA ALA A 64 15.39 4.15 -5.58
C ALA A 64 14.85 4.85 -4.34
N SER A 65 13.54 4.71 -4.07
CA SER A 65 12.83 5.41 -3.02
C SER A 65 13.30 5.09 -1.61
N PRO A 66 13.57 3.83 -1.22
CA PRO A 66 13.97 3.51 0.15
C PRO A 66 15.17 4.30 0.65
N ALA A 67 16.10 4.62 -0.24
CA ALA A 67 17.30 5.36 0.13
C ALA A 67 17.01 6.82 0.48
N SER A 68 15.88 7.36 -0.01
CA SER A 68 15.48 8.74 0.26
C SER A 68 14.35 8.85 1.28
N LEU A 69 13.76 7.74 1.71
CA LEU A 69 12.70 7.77 2.70
C LEU A 69 13.29 8.01 4.09
N PRO A 70 12.71 8.94 4.84
CA PRO A 70 13.21 9.24 6.18
C PRO A 70 12.91 8.09 7.15
N GLY A 71 13.69 8.03 8.24
CA GLY A 71 13.46 7.08 9.31
C GLY A 71 12.04 7.14 9.89
N ALA A 72 11.34 8.27 9.72
CA ALA A 72 9.97 8.42 10.17
C ALA A 72 9.03 7.40 9.54
N VAL A 73 9.21 7.06 8.26
CA VAL A 73 8.39 6.03 7.61
C VAL A 73 8.65 4.67 8.25
N GLN A 74 9.92 4.34 8.46
CA GLN A 74 10.30 3.08 9.08
C GLN A 74 9.75 2.97 10.51
N GLU A 75 9.80 4.04 11.28
CA GLU A 75 9.25 4.07 12.64
C GLU A 75 7.75 3.84 12.64
N ILE A 76 7.02 4.45 11.71
CA ILE A 76 5.57 4.25 11.60
C ILE A 76 5.26 2.78 11.28
N ILE A 77 5.98 2.19 10.33
CA ILE A 77 5.80 0.80 9.95
C ILE A 77 6.07 -0.12 11.14
N GLU A 78 7.18 0.09 11.83
CA GLU A 78 7.55 -0.72 12.98
C GLU A 78 6.57 -0.60 14.14
N SER A 79 5.96 0.59 14.32
CA SER A 79 4.97 0.80 15.37
C SER A 79 3.74 -0.09 15.21
N GLN A 80 3.45 -0.53 13.99
CA GLN A 80 2.28 -1.36 13.69
C GLN A 80 2.56 -2.86 13.71
N ALA A 81 3.83 -3.26 13.72
CA ALA A 81 4.20 -4.68 13.70
C ALA A 81 3.54 -5.54 14.79
N PRO A 82 3.37 -5.04 16.04
CA PRO A 82 2.69 -5.82 17.07
C PRO A 82 1.19 -6.02 16.83
N PHE A 83 0.58 -5.22 15.96
CA PHE A 83 -0.88 -5.14 15.81
C PHE A 83 -1.41 -5.77 14.52
N VAL A 84 -0.55 -5.99 13.53
CA VAL A 84 -0.98 -6.50 12.23
C VAL A 84 0.00 -7.55 11.70
N GLU A 85 -0.52 -8.38 10.78
CA GLU A 85 0.31 -9.27 9.97
C GLU A 85 0.27 -8.76 8.54
N ILE A 86 1.42 -8.69 7.90
CA ILE A 86 1.54 -8.23 6.52
C ILE A 86 2.02 -9.38 5.66
N ARG A 87 1.30 -9.60 4.55
CA ARG A 87 1.67 -10.61 3.55
C ARG A 87 1.93 -9.90 2.23
N PHE A 88 3.18 -9.90 1.81
CA PHE A 88 3.55 -9.34 0.52
C PHE A 88 2.96 -10.19 -0.61
N ILE A 89 2.25 -9.56 -1.52
CA ILE A 89 1.65 -10.25 -2.67
C ILE A 89 2.58 -10.21 -3.88
N GLY A 90 3.08 -9.02 -4.22
CA GLY A 90 3.99 -8.90 -5.33
C GLY A 90 4.04 -7.50 -5.92
N GLU A 91 4.91 -7.38 -6.91
CA GLU A 91 5.03 -6.18 -7.72
C GLU A 91 4.54 -6.55 -9.13
N PHE A 92 3.68 -5.72 -9.69
CA PHE A 92 3.03 -5.98 -10.97
C PHE A 92 3.18 -4.77 -11.89
N GLU A 93 3.41 -5.04 -13.16
CA GLU A 93 3.48 -3.98 -14.16
C GLU A 93 2.08 -3.42 -14.44
N ALA A 94 2.02 -2.30 -15.15
CA ALA A 94 0.76 -1.77 -15.64
C ALA A 94 0.09 -2.82 -16.55
N PRO A 95 -1.25 -2.78 -16.68
CA PRO A 95 -1.94 -3.80 -17.47
C PRO A 95 -1.45 -3.84 -18.91
N GLU A 96 -1.11 -5.02 -19.37
CA GLU A 96 -0.74 -5.28 -20.76
C GLU A 96 -1.97 -5.65 -21.60
N TRP A 97 -2.93 -6.30 -20.97
CA TRP A 97 -4.20 -6.66 -21.61
C TRP A 97 -5.31 -6.00 -20.81
N GLU A 98 -6.20 -5.30 -21.51
CA GLU A 98 -7.29 -4.59 -20.87
C GLU A 98 -8.51 -4.62 -21.74
N VAL A 99 -9.65 -4.96 -21.15
CA VAL A 99 -10.94 -4.90 -21.82
C VAL A 99 -11.84 -4.01 -20.96
N LEU A 100 -12.36 -2.96 -21.54
CA LEU A 100 -13.22 -2.01 -20.84
C LEU A 100 -14.67 -2.17 -21.33
N PRO A 101 -15.63 -1.73 -20.51
CA PRO A 101 -17.01 -1.70 -20.97
C PRO A 101 -17.10 -0.85 -22.24
N PRO A 102 -18.06 -1.15 -23.14
CA PRO A 102 -18.27 -0.32 -24.30
C PRO A 102 -18.55 1.13 -23.88
N ASP A 103 -18.04 2.06 -24.68
CA ASP A 103 -18.27 3.48 -24.46
C ASP A 103 -19.49 3.91 -25.27
N TRP A 104 -20.63 4.05 -24.63
CA TRP A 104 -21.87 4.44 -25.28
C TRP A 104 -22.52 5.64 -24.61
N GLN A 105 -21.75 6.54 -24.16
CA GLN A 105 -22.19 7.74 -23.44
C GLN A 105 -23.27 8.53 -24.19
#